data_29014b69076fed0fe2d9d024a532a933
#
_entry.id   29014b69076fed0fe2d9d024a532a933
#
_cell.length_a   1.000
_cell.length_b   1.000
_cell.length_c   1.000
_cell.angle_alpha   90.00
_cell.angle_beta   90.00
_cell.angle_gamma   90.00
#
_symmetry.space_group_name_H-M   'P 1'
#
loop_
_entity.id
_entity.type
_entity.pdbx_description
1 polymer ?
#
loop_
_entity_poly.entity_id
_entity_poly.type
_entity_poly.pdbx_seq_one_letter_code
_entity_poly.pdbx_strand_id
1 'polypeptide(L)'
;MKKQIFDKLKKLRLKKHTLVMCHGVFDVIHSGHIKYFEQAKNLGNILLVSVTTDKYVNKGPLRPINKTKERIQVLENLKLIDFVVESDSSTAEKNIHYFKPDIYCKGPDYRYKKNSDANLEKEISLLKKNNGKFISV
;
A
#
# COMPACT_ATOMS: atom_id res chain seq x y z
N MET A 1 -12.50 -11.85 -1.91
CA MET A 1 -11.69 -10.90 -2.73
C MET A 1 -10.24 -10.89 -2.32
N LYS A 2 -9.95 -10.55 -1.06
CA LYS A 2 -8.58 -10.53 -0.51
C LYS A 2 -7.88 -11.88 -0.64
N LYS A 3 -8.55 -12.97 -0.33
CA LYS A 3 -8.01 -14.32 -0.46
C LYS A 3 -7.68 -14.68 -1.91
N GLN A 4 -8.50 -14.27 -2.85
CA GLN A 4 -8.27 -14.52 -4.27
C GLN A 4 -6.99 -13.83 -4.74
N ILE A 5 -6.77 -12.61 -4.29
CA ILE A 5 -5.55 -11.85 -4.57
C ILE A 5 -4.35 -12.53 -3.93
N PHE A 6 -4.49 -12.97 -2.68
CA PHE A 6 -3.46 -13.71 -1.97
C PHE A 6 -3.02 -14.96 -2.75
N ASP A 7 -3.99 -15.73 -3.23
CA ASP A 7 -3.72 -16.97 -3.98
C ASP A 7 -2.98 -16.68 -5.31
N LYS A 8 -3.39 -15.62 -6.02
CA LYS A 8 -2.71 -15.17 -7.23
C LYS A 8 -1.27 -14.73 -6.96
N LEU A 9 -1.08 -13.96 -5.90
CA LEU A 9 0.24 -13.49 -5.48
C LEU A 9 1.14 -14.66 -5.10
N LYS A 10 0.61 -15.66 -4.41
CA LYS A 10 1.36 -16.86 -4.02
C LYS A 10 1.91 -17.56 -5.26
N LYS A 11 1.10 -17.72 -6.30
CA LYS A 11 1.54 -18.35 -7.56
C LYS A 11 2.64 -17.54 -8.25
N LEU A 12 2.49 -16.22 -8.29
CA LEU A 12 3.48 -15.33 -8.91
C LEU A 12 4.80 -15.36 -8.13
N ARG A 13 4.73 -15.40 -6.82
CA ARG A 13 5.93 -15.42 -5.98
C ARG A 13 6.68 -16.74 -6.08
N LEU A 14 6.02 -17.84 -6.38
CA LEU A 14 6.68 -19.10 -6.69
C LEU A 14 7.57 -18.97 -7.93
N LYS A 15 7.25 -18.02 -8.82
CA LYS A 15 8.07 -17.70 -10.00
C LYS A 15 9.12 -16.62 -9.71
N LYS A 16 9.41 -16.38 -8.44
CA LYS A 16 10.40 -15.41 -7.95
C LYS A 16 10.06 -13.95 -8.27
N HIS A 17 8.77 -13.63 -8.37
CA HIS A 17 8.33 -12.24 -8.53
C HIS A 17 8.40 -11.49 -7.20
N THR A 18 8.99 -10.31 -7.22
CA THR A 18 9.10 -9.43 -6.05
C THR A 18 7.81 -8.63 -5.87
N LEU A 19 7.23 -8.72 -4.68
CA LEU A 19 6.01 -7.99 -4.32
C LEU A 19 6.34 -6.68 -3.62
N VAL A 20 5.88 -5.58 -4.20
CA VAL A 20 5.96 -4.24 -3.60
C VAL A 20 4.56 -3.86 -3.12
N MET A 21 4.45 -3.36 -1.90
CA MET A 21 3.19 -2.85 -1.35
C MET A 21 3.30 -1.36 -1.05
N CYS A 22 2.30 -0.61 -1.51
CA CYS A 22 2.05 0.78 -1.12
C CYS A 22 0.80 0.81 -0.26
N HIS A 23 0.71 1.75 0.67
CA HIS A 23 -0.44 1.90 1.55
C HIS A 23 -0.79 3.37 1.71
N GLY A 24 -2.07 3.69 1.69
CA GLY A 24 -2.53 5.05 1.89
C GLY A 24 -4.03 5.18 1.76
N VAL A 25 -4.51 6.41 1.85
CA VAL A 25 -5.93 6.74 1.66
C VAL A 25 -6.25 6.88 0.18
N PHE A 26 -5.40 7.56 -0.57
CA PHE A 26 -5.55 7.80 -2.02
C PHE A 26 -6.92 8.36 -2.37
N ASP A 27 -7.31 9.43 -1.68
CA ASP A 27 -8.64 10.01 -1.82
C ASP A 27 -8.84 10.69 -3.17
N VAL A 28 -7.91 11.55 -3.55
CA VAL A 28 -7.93 12.22 -4.85
C VAL A 28 -6.57 11.96 -5.52
N ILE A 29 -6.60 11.19 -6.59
CA ILE A 29 -5.37 10.80 -7.30
C ILE A 29 -4.92 11.96 -8.19
N HIS A 30 -3.63 12.28 -8.11
CA HIS A 30 -3.00 13.31 -8.94
C HIS A 30 -1.63 12.84 -9.44
N SER A 31 -0.93 13.69 -10.18
CA SER A 31 0.35 13.34 -10.79
C SER A 31 1.42 12.87 -9.80
N GLY A 32 1.40 13.43 -8.58
CA GLY A 32 2.31 13.00 -7.52
C GLY A 32 2.12 11.54 -7.12
N HIS A 33 0.87 11.08 -7.08
CA HIS A 33 0.55 9.67 -6.83
C HIS A 33 1.05 8.79 -7.97
N ILE A 34 0.89 9.23 -9.22
CA ILE A 34 1.35 8.48 -10.39
C ILE A 34 2.87 8.31 -10.33
N LYS A 35 3.61 9.35 -10.01
CA LYS A 35 5.07 9.28 -9.83
C LYS A 35 5.45 8.29 -8.74
N TYR A 36 4.75 8.34 -7.63
CA TYR A 36 4.95 7.42 -6.51
C TYR A 36 4.76 5.97 -6.96
N PHE A 37 3.66 5.69 -7.65
CA PHE A 37 3.39 4.33 -8.16
C PHE A 37 4.39 3.88 -9.21
N GLU A 38 4.87 4.79 -10.07
CA GLU A 38 5.92 4.48 -11.04
C GLU A 38 7.21 4.04 -10.33
N GLN A 39 7.63 4.81 -9.34
CA GLN A 39 8.83 4.50 -8.57
C GLN A 39 8.68 3.19 -7.78
N ALA A 40 7.51 2.98 -7.18
CA ALA A 40 7.22 1.75 -6.46
C ALA A 40 7.23 0.53 -7.40
N LYS A 41 6.61 0.64 -8.54
CA LYS A 41 6.57 -0.46 -9.53
C LYS A 41 7.96 -0.83 -10.00
N ASN A 42 8.86 0.14 -10.17
CA ASN A 42 10.23 -0.11 -10.59
C ASN A 42 11.09 -0.86 -9.56
N LEU A 43 10.62 -0.93 -8.30
CA LEU A 43 11.34 -1.65 -7.25
C LEU A 43 11.13 -3.18 -7.30
N GLY A 44 10.12 -3.62 -8.03
CA GLY A 44 9.81 -5.05 -8.11
C GLY A 44 9.00 -5.41 -9.33
N ASN A 45 8.33 -6.55 -9.27
CA ASN A 45 7.56 -7.08 -10.39
C ASN A 45 6.07 -6.83 -10.25
N ILE A 46 5.57 -6.82 -9.02
CA ILE A 46 4.14 -6.74 -8.71
C ILE A 46 3.92 -5.57 -7.76
N LEU A 47 2.97 -4.71 -8.09
CA LEU A 47 2.57 -3.61 -7.22
C LEU A 47 1.18 -3.88 -6.63
N LEU A 48 1.13 -4.01 -5.32
CA LEU A 48 -0.09 -4.16 -4.52
C LEU A 48 -0.34 -2.85 -3.79
N VAL A 49 -1.53 -2.29 -3.94
CA VAL A 49 -1.91 -1.07 -3.22
C VAL A 49 -2.94 -1.40 -2.16
N SER A 50 -2.63 -1.04 -0.93
CA SER A 50 -3.47 -1.22 0.25
C SER A 50 -4.15 0.11 0.56
N VAL A 51 -5.48 0.13 0.59
CA VAL A 51 -6.29 1.36 0.71
C VAL A 51 -7.03 1.39 2.03
N THR A 52 -6.81 2.45 2.81
CA THR A 52 -7.50 2.66 4.09
C THR A 52 -9.00 2.84 3.84
N THR A 53 -9.82 2.01 4.50
CA THR A 53 -11.28 2.11 4.38
C THR A 53 -11.81 3.38 5.06
N ASP A 54 -13.01 3.81 4.67
CA ASP A 54 -13.62 5.06 5.14
C ASP A 54 -13.61 5.21 6.66
N LYS A 55 -13.91 4.13 7.36
CA LYS A 55 -13.95 4.11 8.83
C LYS A 55 -12.64 4.56 9.47
N TYR A 56 -11.52 4.29 8.83
CA TYR A 56 -10.19 4.54 9.39
C TYR A 56 -9.50 5.76 8.78
N VAL A 57 -10.18 6.48 7.88
CA VAL A 57 -9.61 7.72 7.34
C VAL A 57 -9.70 8.82 8.40
N ASN A 58 -8.55 9.34 8.80
CA ASN A 58 -8.45 10.36 9.85
C ASN A 58 -7.77 11.61 9.32
N LYS A 59 -8.41 12.25 8.33
CA LYS A 59 -7.88 13.46 7.69
C LYS A 59 -8.78 14.68 7.90
N GLY A 60 -9.63 14.64 8.91
CA GLY A 60 -10.52 15.75 9.24
C GLY A 60 -11.93 15.59 8.70
N PRO A 61 -12.82 16.55 9.00
CA PRO A 61 -14.21 16.50 8.55
C PRO A 61 -14.31 16.53 7.03
N LEU A 62 -15.35 15.93 6.49
CA LEU A 62 -15.60 15.81 5.05
C LEU A 62 -14.59 14.93 4.29
N ARG A 63 -13.76 14.17 5.00
CA ARG A 63 -12.84 13.20 4.40
C ARG A 63 -13.24 11.78 4.78
N PRO A 64 -13.15 10.80 3.85
CA PRO A 64 -12.69 10.97 2.47
C PRO A 64 -13.75 11.65 1.58
N ILE A 65 -13.31 12.31 0.53
CA ILE A 65 -14.21 12.86 -0.50
C ILE A 65 -14.82 11.70 -1.28
N ASN A 66 -14.01 10.74 -1.66
CA ASN A 66 -14.44 9.53 -2.36
C ASN A 66 -14.51 8.34 -1.41
N LYS A 67 -15.60 7.58 -1.50
CA LYS A 67 -15.77 6.37 -0.68
C LYS A 67 -14.77 5.30 -1.06
N THR A 68 -14.52 4.36 -0.16
CA THR A 68 -13.58 3.25 -0.37
C THR A 68 -13.76 2.59 -1.74
N LYS A 69 -14.99 2.24 -2.08
CA LYS A 69 -15.30 1.56 -3.35
C LYS A 69 -14.87 2.39 -4.57
N GLU A 70 -15.10 3.68 -4.53
CA GLU A 70 -14.74 4.59 -5.62
C GLU A 70 -13.22 4.74 -5.72
N ARG A 71 -12.54 4.88 -4.60
CA ARG A 71 -11.09 4.99 -4.57
C ARG A 71 -10.42 3.73 -5.13
N ILE A 72 -10.93 2.58 -4.76
CA ILE A 72 -10.45 1.29 -5.28
C ILE A 72 -10.66 1.22 -6.79
N GLN A 73 -11.83 1.62 -7.27
CA GLN A 73 -12.14 1.60 -8.71
C GLN A 73 -11.15 2.45 -9.51
N VAL A 74 -10.82 3.65 -9.02
CA VAL A 74 -9.83 4.51 -9.68
C VAL A 74 -8.47 3.82 -9.74
N LEU A 75 -8.01 3.28 -8.61
CA LEU A 75 -6.70 2.64 -8.51
C LEU A 75 -6.61 1.38 -9.38
N GLU A 76 -7.69 0.59 -9.44
CA GLU A 76 -7.72 -0.62 -10.25
C GLU A 76 -7.59 -0.34 -11.75
N ASN A 77 -7.90 0.88 -12.18
CA ASN A 77 -7.80 1.29 -13.57
C ASN A 77 -6.48 1.96 -13.94
N LEU A 78 -5.54 2.05 -13.00
CA LEU A 78 -4.19 2.54 -13.28
C LEU A 78 -3.30 1.36 -13.71
N LYS A 79 -2.64 1.51 -14.86
CA LYS A 79 -1.80 0.47 -15.45
C LYS A 79 -0.68 -0.02 -14.52
N LEU A 80 -0.16 0.86 -13.71
CA LEU A 80 0.98 0.58 -12.84
C LEU A 80 0.64 -0.40 -11.71
N ILE A 81 -0.63 -0.45 -11.32
CA ILE A 81 -1.09 -1.20 -10.15
C ILE A 81 -1.60 -2.57 -10.60
N ASP A 82 -1.07 -3.62 -10.01
CA ASP A 82 -1.48 -4.99 -10.34
C ASP A 82 -2.65 -5.46 -9.48
N PHE A 83 -2.67 -5.07 -8.19
CA PHE A 83 -3.73 -5.47 -7.27
C PHE A 83 -4.04 -4.34 -6.30
N VAL A 84 -5.32 -4.21 -5.93
CA VAL A 84 -5.79 -3.26 -4.93
C VAL A 84 -6.56 -4.03 -3.86
N VAL A 85 -6.23 -3.78 -2.59
CA VAL A 85 -6.91 -4.41 -1.44
C VAL A 85 -7.33 -3.36 -0.43
N GLU A 86 -8.39 -3.65 0.30
CA GLU A 86 -8.83 -2.81 1.41
C GLU A 86 -7.93 -3.04 2.63
N SER A 87 -7.70 -1.97 3.38
CA SER A 87 -7.09 -2.03 4.69
C SER A 87 -8.13 -1.60 5.72
N ASP A 88 -8.75 -2.57 6.36
CA ASP A 88 -9.77 -2.32 7.38
C ASP A 88 -9.10 -2.21 8.75
N SER A 89 -8.23 -1.23 8.87
CA SER A 89 -7.42 -0.98 10.05
C SER A 89 -6.86 0.44 9.98
N SER A 90 -6.48 0.98 11.14
CA SER A 90 -5.85 2.30 11.23
C SER A 90 -4.41 2.31 10.71
N THR A 91 -3.81 1.15 10.51
CA THR A 91 -2.42 1.02 10.03
C THR A 91 -2.33 -0.01 8.91
N ALA A 92 -1.15 -0.11 8.29
CA ALA A 92 -0.90 -1.11 7.25
C ALA A 92 -0.52 -2.49 7.82
N GLU A 93 -0.43 -2.62 9.15
CA GLU A 93 0.08 -3.84 9.80
C GLU A 93 -0.65 -5.11 9.37
N LYS A 94 -1.98 -5.06 9.30
CA LYS A 94 -2.78 -6.24 8.91
C LYS A 94 -2.41 -6.75 7.52
N ASN A 95 -2.29 -5.84 6.55
CA ASN A 95 -1.96 -6.22 5.19
C ASN A 95 -0.49 -6.60 5.03
N ILE A 96 0.40 -5.97 5.77
CA ILE A 96 1.82 -6.38 5.82
C ILE A 96 1.92 -7.81 6.35
N HIS A 97 1.22 -8.11 7.44
CA HIS A 97 1.21 -9.44 8.01
C HIS A 97 0.59 -10.47 7.06
N TYR A 98 -0.50 -10.10 6.41
CA TYR A 98 -1.24 -11.01 5.53
C TYR A 98 -0.50 -11.30 4.23
N PHE A 99 0.01 -10.27 3.55
CA PHE A 99 0.65 -10.41 2.24
C PHE A 99 2.16 -10.58 2.29
N LYS A 100 2.79 -10.20 3.39
CA LYS A 100 4.25 -10.29 3.57
C LYS A 100 5.02 -9.76 2.36
N PRO A 101 4.84 -8.47 2.03
CA PRO A 101 5.53 -7.92 0.87
C PRO A 101 7.04 -7.98 1.03
N ASP A 102 7.74 -8.09 -0.09
CA ASP A 102 9.20 -8.03 -0.11
C ASP A 102 9.69 -6.60 0.12
N ILE A 103 8.92 -5.62 -0.37
CA ILE A 103 9.21 -4.20 -0.22
C ILE A 103 7.93 -3.47 0.18
N TYR A 104 8.04 -2.65 1.23
CA TYR A 104 6.99 -1.72 1.64
C TYR A 104 7.47 -0.33 1.27
N CYS A 105 6.80 0.30 0.29
CA CYS A 105 7.22 1.56 -0.30
C CYS A 105 6.33 2.70 0.18
N LYS A 106 6.95 3.76 0.71
CA LYS A 106 6.27 4.99 1.11
C LYS A 106 6.67 6.15 0.21
N GLY A 107 5.73 7.08 0.02
CA GLY A 107 5.95 8.24 -0.82
C GLY A 107 6.73 9.36 -0.14
N PRO A 108 7.00 10.45 -0.88
CA PRO A 108 7.86 11.55 -0.41
C PRO A 108 7.37 12.24 0.86
N ASP A 109 6.07 12.23 1.14
CA ASP A 109 5.49 12.88 2.31
C ASP A 109 6.08 12.36 3.62
N TYR A 110 6.56 11.13 3.64
CA TYR A 110 7.16 10.51 4.82
C TYR A 110 8.55 11.03 5.16
N ARG A 111 9.24 11.63 4.18
CA ARG A 111 10.57 12.22 4.40
C ARG A 111 10.52 13.46 5.28
N TYR A 112 9.40 14.15 5.26
CA TYR A 112 9.22 15.45 5.92
C TYR A 112 8.45 15.36 7.24
N LYS A 113 7.90 14.20 7.56
CA LYS A 113 7.27 13.96 8.86
C LYS A 113 8.39 13.68 9.87
N LYS A 114 8.77 14.72 10.60
CA LYS A 114 9.82 14.68 11.62
C LYS A 114 9.47 13.81 12.82
N ASN A 115 8.22 13.46 13.00
CA ASN A 115 7.80 12.57 14.06
C ASN A 115 7.76 11.17 13.47
N SER A 116 8.71 10.36 13.90
CA SER A 116 8.62 8.94 13.70
C SER A 116 7.23 8.54 14.18
N ASP A 117 6.37 8.31 13.24
CA ASP A 117 5.07 7.77 13.49
C ASP A 117 5.29 6.41 14.16
N ALA A 118 4.81 6.27 15.41
CA ALA A 118 4.91 4.99 16.12
C ALA A 118 4.30 3.86 15.30
N ASN A 119 3.31 4.18 14.47
CA ASN A 119 2.70 3.22 13.55
C ASN A 119 3.68 2.77 12.47
N LEU A 120 4.44 3.70 11.92
CA LEU A 120 5.44 3.37 10.90
C LEU A 120 6.54 2.47 11.46
N GLU A 121 6.98 2.73 12.69
CA GLU A 121 7.97 1.88 13.36
C GLU A 121 7.47 0.45 13.55
N LYS A 122 6.19 0.29 13.95
CA LYS A 122 5.56 -1.02 14.09
C LYS A 122 5.44 -1.73 12.75
N GLU A 123 5.07 -0.98 11.71
CA GLU A 123 4.97 -1.51 10.35
C GLU A 123 6.33 -2.00 9.85
N ILE A 124 7.38 -1.21 10.07
CA ILE A 124 8.74 -1.58 9.67
C ILE A 124 9.24 -2.80 10.45
N SER A 125 8.98 -2.86 11.76
CA SER A 125 9.35 -4.01 12.58
C SER A 125 8.71 -5.30 12.07
N LEU A 126 7.42 -5.23 11.77
CA LEU A 126 6.66 -6.37 11.25
C LEU A 126 7.19 -6.79 9.88
N LEU A 127 7.50 -5.83 9.05
CA LEU A 127 8.05 -6.04 7.71
C LEU A 127 9.40 -6.78 7.78
N LYS A 128 10.30 -6.32 8.64
CA LYS A 128 11.62 -6.93 8.85
C LYS A 128 11.52 -8.35 9.39
N LYS A 129 10.56 -8.61 10.26
CA LYS A 129 10.30 -9.93 10.79
C LYS A 129 9.97 -10.94 9.70
N ASN A 130 9.39 -10.47 8.61
CA ASN A 130 9.02 -11.28 7.45
C ASN A 130 10.03 -11.16 6.29
N ASN A 131 11.24 -10.68 6.58
CA ASN A 131 12.33 -10.49 5.61
C ASN A 131 12.05 -9.44 4.54
N GLY A 132 11.15 -8.50 4.82
CA GLY A 132 10.85 -7.41 3.92
C GLY A 132 11.74 -6.18 4.14
N LYS A 133 11.73 -5.29 3.18
CA LYS A 133 12.47 -4.02 3.18
C LYS A 133 11.53 -2.84 3.17
N PHE A 134 11.86 -1.80 3.91
CA PHE A 134 11.18 -0.50 3.81
C PHE A 134 11.99 0.41 2.89
N ILE A 135 11.31 1.02 1.91
CA ILE A 135 11.92 1.98 0.98
C ILE A 135 11.02 3.22 0.89
N SER A 136 11.61 4.39 1.08
CA SER A 136 10.95 5.68 0.87
C SER A 136 11.41 6.26 -0.45
N VAL A 137 10.49 6.65 -1.28
CA VAL A 137 10.79 7.21 -2.60
C VAL A 137 10.49 8.69 -2.67
#